data_9352abfb45aa47030f5b4dc5f536712c
#
_entry.id   9352abfb45aa47030f5b4dc5f536712c
#
_cell.length_a   1.000
_cell.length_b   1.000
_cell.length_c   1.000
_cell.angle_alpha   90.00
_cell.angle_beta   90.00
_cell.angle_gamma   90.00
#
_symmetry.space_group_name_H-M   'P 1'
#
loop_
_entity.id
_entity.type
_entity.pdbx_description
1 polymer ?
#
loop_
_entity_poly.entity_id
_entity_poly.type
_entity_poly.pdbx_seq_one_letter_code
_entity_poly.pdbx_strand_id
1 'polypeptide(L)'
;ECTVLSNDNVATFIKELVLEIPAGESVDFRAGGYVQLEVPPHEVKYADFDIGEEYRSDWEHFGLFKHVSKVDDTTIRAYSMANYPDEKGVIKFNIRIATPPPGTDLPPGKMSSYVFGLKPGDKVKVFGPYGEFFAKETEAEMVFIGGGAGMAPMRSHIFDQLRRLNSKRKISFWYGARSLREMFYEEDYN
;
A
#
# COMPACT_ATOMS: atom_id res chain seq x y z
N GLU A 1 -8.99 -2.09 15.78
CA GLU A 1 -7.90 -1.10 15.64
C GLU A 1 -6.57 -1.85 15.54
N CYS A 2 -5.83 -1.64 14.45
CA CYS A 2 -4.56 -2.32 14.17
C CYS A 2 -3.36 -1.45 14.60
N THR A 3 -2.21 -2.09 14.82
CA THR A 3 -0.97 -1.42 15.20
C THR A 3 0.00 -1.39 14.01
N VAL A 4 0.63 -0.27 13.76
CA VAL A 4 1.69 -0.18 12.74
C VAL A 4 2.89 -1.01 13.20
N LEU A 5 3.28 -2.01 12.40
CA LEU A 5 4.52 -2.77 12.58
C LEU A 5 5.69 -2.11 11.85
N SER A 6 5.47 -1.73 10.60
CA SER A 6 6.46 -1.04 9.76
C SER A 6 5.78 -0.12 8.75
N ASN A 7 6.51 0.85 8.25
CA ASN A 7 6.05 1.81 7.25
C ASN A 7 7.26 2.32 6.45
N ASP A 8 7.80 1.47 5.59
CA ASP A 8 9.08 1.68 4.93
C ASP A 8 8.91 2.03 3.45
N ASN A 9 9.81 2.83 2.91
CA ASN A 9 9.83 3.06 1.47
C ASN A 9 10.19 1.76 0.71
N VAL A 10 9.39 1.43 -0.28
CA VAL A 10 9.66 0.37 -1.25
C VAL A 10 9.94 0.94 -2.64
N ALA A 11 9.64 2.21 -2.84
CA ALA A 11 9.97 3.01 -4.01
C ALA A 11 10.02 4.48 -3.59
N THR A 12 10.48 5.36 -4.47
CA THR A 12 10.67 6.79 -4.16
C THR A 12 9.43 7.42 -3.52
N PHE A 13 8.25 7.09 -4.03
CA PHE A 13 6.98 7.70 -3.61
C PHE A 13 5.96 6.68 -3.09
N ILE A 14 6.41 5.46 -2.76
CA ILE A 14 5.54 4.39 -2.27
C ILE A 14 6.14 3.81 -0.99
N LYS A 15 5.29 3.69 0.03
CA LYS A 15 5.61 2.94 1.24
C LYS A 15 4.84 1.62 1.30
N GLU A 16 5.47 0.59 1.84
CA GLU A 16 4.78 -0.56 2.38
C GLU A 16 4.39 -0.27 3.82
N LEU A 17 3.09 -0.18 4.07
CA LEU A 17 2.54 -0.10 5.42
C LEU A 17 2.13 -1.51 5.85
N VAL A 18 2.66 -1.97 6.97
CA VAL A 18 2.29 -3.25 7.59
C VAL A 18 1.59 -2.98 8.92
N LEU A 19 0.36 -3.45 9.02
CA LEU A 19 -0.45 -3.36 10.23
C LEU A 19 -0.58 -4.74 10.87
N GLU A 20 -0.36 -4.81 12.19
CA GLU A 20 -0.65 -5.97 13.02
C GLU A 20 -2.14 -6.00 13.39
N ILE A 21 -2.77 -7.13 13.17
CA ILE A 21 -4.15 -7.39 13.59
C ILE A 21 -4.12 -7.72 15.10
N PRO A 22 -5.05 -7.19 15.92
CA PRO A 22 -5.10 -7.49 17.35
C PRO A 22 -5.14 -8.98 17.64
N ALA A 23 -4.48 -9.39 18.72
CA ALA A 23 -4.44 -10.79 19.13
C ALA A 23 -5.87 -11.35 19.32
N GLY A 24 -6.14 -12.50 18.74
CA GLY A 24 -7.44 -13.15 18.76
C GLY A 24 -8.45 -12.67 17.71
N GLU A 25 -8.09 -11.65 16.93
CA GLU A 25 -8.87 -11.21 15.77
C GLU A 25 -8.28 -11.75 14.46
N SER A 26 -9.10 -11.81 13.42
CA SER A 26 -8.67 -12.17 12.06
C SER A 26 -9.39 -11.33 11.03
N VAL A 27 -8.77 -11.19 9.87
CA VAL A 27 -9.38 -10.58 8.69
C VAL A 27 -9.47 -11.66 7.62
N ASP A 28 -10.66 -12.24 7.45
CA ASP A 28 -10.92 -13.25 6.44
C ASP A 28 -11.31 -12.57 5.13
N PHE A 29 -10.41 -12.62 4.15
CA PHE A 29 -10.59 -11.96 2.86
C PHE A 29 -10.21 -12.88 1.69
N ARG A 30 -10.65 -12.49 0.51
CA ARG A 30 -10.20 -13.06 -0.76
C ARG A 30 -9.14 -12.18 -1.38
N ALA A 31 -8.14 -12.78 -2.03
CA ALA A 31 -7.12 -12.03 -2.77
C ALA A 31 -7.75 -11.05 -3.77
N GLY A 32 -7.24 -9.82 -3.82
CA GLY A 32 -7.82 -8.72 -4.58
C GLY A 32 -8.82 -7.86 -3.78
N GLY A 33 -9.16 -8.29 -2.55
CA GLY A 33 -9.97 -7.49 -1.63
C GLY A 33 -9.26 -6.24 -1.11
N TYR A 34 -10.03 -5.33 -0.54
CA TYR A 34 -9.54 -4.11 0.08
C TYR A 34 -10.15 -3.92 1.47
N VAL A 35 -9.53 -3.05 2.24
CA VAL A 35 -10.09 -2.52 3.48
C VAL A 35 -10.17 -0.99 3.39
N GLN A 36 -10.94 -0.40 4.30
CA GLN A 36 -10.97 1.05 4.48
C GLN A 36 -10.15 1.41 5.71
N LEU A 37 -9.28 2.40 5.56
CA LEU A 37 -8.55 3.03 6.66
C LEU A 37 -9.22 4.32 7.04
N GLU A 38 -9.38 4.55 8.34
CA GLU A 38 -9.86 5.81 8.91
C GLU A 38 -8.69 6.54 9.55
N VAL A 39 -8.59 7.83 9.26
CA VAL A 39 -7.66 8.72 9.93
C VAL A 39 -8.40 9.88 10.59
N PRO A 40 -7.98 10.29 11.79
CA PRO A 40 -8.56 11.43 12.49
C PRO A 40 -8.16 12.75 11.83
N PRO A 41 -8.75 13.87 12.24
CA PRO A 41 -8.20 15.20 11.97
C PRO A 41 -6.71 15.24 12.35
N HIS A 42 -5.87 15.82 11.49
CA HIS A 42 -4.42 15.81 11.69
C HIS A 42 -3.73 16.96 10.96
N GLU A 43 -2.52 17.26 11.40
CA GLU A 43 -1.56 18.07 10.68
C GLU A 43 -0.23 17.31 10.63
N VAL A 44 0.26 17.04 9.43
CA VAL A 44 1.54 16.36 9.21
C VAL A 44 2.42 17.19 8.28
N LYS A 45 3.69 17.29 8.64
CA LYS A 45 4.71 17.98 7.85
C LYS A 45 5.54 16.95 7.11
N TYR A 46 5.73 17.14 5.81
CA TYR A 46 6.54 16.22 5.00
C TYR A 46 8.02 16.22 5.42
N ALA A 47 8.48 17.31 6.05
CA ALA A 47 9.82 17.37 6.64
C ALA A 47 10.05 16.34 7.77
N ASP A 48 8.98 15.86 8.42
CA ASP A 48 9.05 14.93 9.53
C ASP A 48 8.89 13.45 9.07
N PHE A 49 8.73 13.22 7.76
CA PHE A 49 8.60 11.87 7.23
C PHE A 49 9.93 11.13 7.26
N ASP A 50 9.87 9.89 7.70
CA ASP A 50 10.98 8.97 7.55
C ASP A 50 11.03 8.47 6.10
N ILE A 51 11.92 9.05 5.31
CA ILE A 51 12.14 8.71 3.91
C ILE A 51 13.49 8.00 3.80
N GLY A 52 13.47 6.80 3.22
CA GLY A 52 14.68 6.02 2.99
C GLY A 52 15.78 6.87 2.33
N GLU A 53 17.01 6.77 2.83
CA GLU A 53 18.14 7.63 2.43
C GLU A 53 18.36 7.63 0.90
N GLU A 54 18.16 6.50 0.28
CA GLU A 54 18.29 6.31 -1.18
C GLU A 54 17.27 7.10 -2.01
N TYR A 55 16.17 7.56 -1.38
CA TYR A 55 15.10 8.32 -2.04
C TYR A 55 15.09 9.81 -1.68
N ARG A 56 15.86 10.23 -0.65
CA ARG A 56 15.81 11.60 -0.14
C ARG A 56 16.17 12.64 -1.20
N SER A 57 17.17 12.37 -2.04
CA SER A 57 17.59 13.28 -3.10
C SER A 57 16.47 13.62 -4.09
N ASP A 58 15.60 12.67 -4.41
CA ASP A 58 14.44 12.91 -5.27
C ASP A 58 13.39 13.78 -4.54
N TRP A 59 13.15 13.52 -3.25
CA TRP A 59 12.25 14.33 -2.44
C TRP A 59 12.72 15.78 -2.31
N GLU A 60 14.02 15.98 -2.17
CA GLU A 60 14.65 17.31 -2.18
C GLU A 60 14.55 17.97 -3.55
N HIS A 61 14.90 17.25 -4.62
CA HIS A 61 14.81 17.72 -5.99
C HIS A 61 13.41 18.22 -6.36
N PHE A 62 12.38 17.46 -5.98
CA PHE A 62 10.99 17.86 -6.21
C PHE A 62 10.44 18.84 -5.16
N GLY A 63 11.23 19.22 -4.18
CA GLY A 63 10.86 20.16 -3.12
C GLY A 63 9.69 19.66 -2.26
N LEU A 64 9.59 18.35 -2.02
CA LEU A 64 8.42 17.77 -1.35
C LEU A 64 8.40 18.06 0.15
N PHE A 65 9.55 18.18 0.79
CA PHE A 65 9.66 18.42 2.23
C PHE A 65 9.02 19.73 2.73
N LYS A 66 8.71 20.65 1.83
CA LYS A 66 8.02 21.91 2.16
C LYS A 66 6.53 21.77 2.45
N HIS A 67 5.93 20.65 2.05
CA HIS A 67 4.49 20.47 2.15
C HIS A 67 4.03 20.18 3.58
N VAL A 68 2.82 20.63 3.87
CA VAL A 68 2.08 20.34 5.10
C VAL A 68 0.70 19.89 4.67
N SER A 69 0.27 18.76 5.19
CA SER A 69 -1.13 18.29 5.04
C SER A 69 -1.87 18.57 6.33
N LYS A 70 -2.88 19.41 6.25
CA LYS A 70 -3.80 19.69 7.35
C LYS A 70 -5.21 19.25 6.99
N VAL A 71 -5.81 18.47 7.85
CA VAL A 71 -7.14 17.90 7.65
C VAL A 71 -7.92 18.05 8.95
N ASP A 72 -9.04 18.74 8.88
CA ASP A 72 -9.86 19.07 10.04
C ASP A 72 -10.98 18.05 10.29
N ASP A 73 -11.22 17.15 9.33
CA ASP A 73 -12.27 16.13 9.41
C ASP A 73 -11.70 14.71 9.35
N THR A 74 -12.38 13.76 9.99
CA THR A 74 -12.11 12.33 9.82
C THR A 74 -12.22 11.94 8.34
N THR A 75 -11.23 11.22 7.85
CA THR A 75 -11.17 10.79 6.45
C THR A 75 -11.09 9.27 6.36
N ILE A 76 -11.89 8.67 5.47
CA ILE A 76 -11.88 7.23 5.18
C ILE A 76 -11.52 7.02 3.72
N ARG A 77 -10.58 6.08 3.44
CA ARG A 77 -10.19 5.69 2.07
C ARG A 77 -9.97 4.20 1.98
N ALA A 78 -10.28 3.65 0.80
CA ALA A 78 -10.08 2.24 0.47
C ALA A 78 -8.65 1.99 -0.01
N TYR A 79 -8.06 0.88 0.46
CA TYR A 79 -6.75 0.39 0.04
C TYR A 79 -6.79 -1.12 -0.18
N SER A 80 -6.35 -1.56 -1.36
CA SER A 80 -6.17 -2.98 -1.65
C SER A 80 -5.10 -3.58 -0.76
N MET A 81 -5.32 -4.80 -0.29
CA MET A 81 -4.35 -5.53 0.49
C MET A 81 -3.27 -6.14 -0.41
N ALA A 82 -2.01 -6.03 0.00
CA ALA A 82 -0.87 -6.61 -0.70
C ALA A 82 -0.52 -8.02 -0.19
N ASN A 83 -0.88 -8.35 1.04
CA ASN A 83 -0.76 -9.71 1.55
C ASN A 83 -1.84 -10.62 0.93
N TYR A 84 -1.57 -11.92 0.84
CA TYR A 84 -2.57 -12.92 0.48
C TYR A 84 -3.14 -13.59 1.74
N PRO A 85 -4.27 -14.33 1.64
CA PRO A 85 -5.02 -14.79 2.82
C PRO A 85 -4.24 -15.63 3.83
N ASP A 86 -3.15 -16.32 3.43
CA ASP A 86 -2.34 -17.12 4.36
C ASP A 86 -1.20 -16.34 5.05
N GLU A 87 -0.95 -15.09 4.69
CA GLU A 87 -0.11 -14.18 5.49
C GLU A 87 -0.93 -13.66 6.67
N LYS A 88 -1.11 -14.50 7.68
CA LYS A 88 -1.99 -14.24 8.84
C LYS A 88 -1.39 -13.23 9.81
N GLY A 89 -2.27 -12.59 10.60
CA GLY A 89 -1.89 -11.67 11.68
C GLY A 89 -1.50 -10.27 11.20
N VAL A 90 -1.41 -10.04 9.90
CA VAL A 90 -1.03 -8.74 9.33
C VAL A 90 -1.91 -8.33 8.15
N ILE A 91 -1.95 -7.03 7.90
CA ILE A 91 -2.49 -6.44 6.68
C ILE A 91 -1.39 -5.57 6.07
N LYS A 92 -1.05 -5.81 4.79
CA LYS A 92 -0.02 -5.07 4.07
C LYS A 92 -0.62 -4.20 2.98
N PHE A 93 -0.06 -3.04 2.78
CA PHE A 93 -0.48 -2.08 1.75
C PHE A 93 0.72 -1.53 1.01
N ASN A 94 0.53 -1.17 -0.27
CA ASN A 94 1.44 -0.31 -1.00
C ASN A 94 0.75 1.03 -1.23
N ILE A 95 1.23 2.07 -0.57
CA ILE A 95 0.56 3.38 -0.58
C ILE A 95 1.48 4.43 -1.20
N ARG A 96 1.01 5.01 -2.32
CA ARG A 96 1.69 6.10 -2.98
C ARG A 96 1.30 7.43 -2.37
N ILE A 97 2.29 8.28 -2.08
CA ILE A 97 2.05 9.67 -1.69
C ILE A 97 1.38 10.45 -2.83
N ALA A 98 0.30 11.14 -2.53
CA ALA A 98 -0.37 12.05 -3.45
C ALA A 98 0.12 13.47 -3.20
N THR A 99 1.10 13.90 -3.97
CA THR A 99 1.66 15.26 -3.90
C THR A 99 0.84 16.23 -4.74
N PRO A 100 0.82 17.54 -4.39
CA PRO A 100 0.24 18.55 -5.25
C PRO A 100 0.89 18.53 -6.64
N PRO A 101 0.13 18.67 -7.73
CA PRO A 101 0.72 18.84 -9.05
C PRO A 101 1.63 20.07 -9.09
N PRO A 102 2.77 20.03 -9.79
CA PRO A 102 3.66 21.19 -9.91
C PRO A 102 2.93 22.44 -10.40
N GLY A 103 3.18 23.58 -9.76
CA GLY A 103 2.59 24.87 -10.15
C GLY A 103 1.12 25.04 -9.76
N THR A 104 0.59 24.22 -8.88
CA THR A 104 -0.77 24.37 -8.35
C THR A 104 -0.76 24.64 -6.84
N ASP A 105 -1.81 25.31 -6.36
CA ASP A 105 -2.09 25.52 -4.93
C ASP A 105 -2.98 24.43 -4.31
N LEU A 106 -3.08 23.28 -4.99
CA LEU A 106 -3.86 22.17 -4.47
C LEU A 106 -3.20 21.56 -3.20
N PRO A 107 -3.98 21.15 -2.20
CA PRO A 107 -3.41 20.55 -1.01
C PRO A 107 -2.85 19.14 -1.31
N PRO A 108 -1.90 18.68 -0.50
CA PRO A 108 -1.47 17.28 -0.52
C PRO A 108 -2.63 16.31 -0.23
N GLY A 109 -2.47 15.07 -0.68
CA GLY A 109 -3.45 14.02 -0.42
C GLY A 109 -3.63 13.75 1.08
N LYS A 110 -4.86 13.83 1.57
CA LYS A 110 -5.18 13.73 3.00
C LYS A 110 -4.68 12.43 3.62
N MET A 111 -5.16 11.28 3.12
CA MET A 111 -4.86 9.96 3.66
C MET A 111 -3.41 9.56 3.43
N SER A 112 -2.89 9.72 2.21
CA SER A 112 -1.53 9.31 1.89
C SER A 112 -0.48 10.10 2.67
N SER A 113 -0.72 11.38 2.95
CA SER A 113 0.15 12.19 3.82
C SER A 113 0.15 11.68 5.26
N TYR A 114 -1.03 11.38 5.80
CA TYR A 114 -1.11 10.80 7.14
C TYR A 114 -0.36 9.46 7.22
N VAL A 115 -0.60 8.57 6.25
CA VAL A 115 0.07 7.26 6.21
C VAL A 115 1.58 7.41 6.15
N PHE A 116 2.11 8.35 5.37
CA PHE A 116 3.56 8.55 5.28
C PHE A 116 4.19 9.03 6.59
N GLY A 117 3.40 9.65 7.47
CA GLY A 117 3.82 10.06 8.80
C GLY A 117 3.70 9.00 9.88
N LEU A 118 3.04 7.88 9.62
CA LEU A 118 2.86 6.80 10.59
C LEU A 118 4.19 6.15 10.96
N LYS A 119 4.31 5.78 12.24
CA LYS A 119 5.50 5.12 12.81
C LYS A 119 5.10 3.81 13.50
N PRO A 120 6.03 2.87 13.65
CA PRO A 120 5.78 1.65 14.43
C PRO A 120 5.20 1.97 15.81
N GLY A 121 4.12 1.27 16.16
CA GLY A 121 3.36 1.49 17.41
C GLY A 121 2.13 2.38 17.26
N ASP A 122 2.02 3.18 16.20
CA ASP A 122 0.81 3.98 15.93
C ASP A 122 -0.41 3.08 15.70
N LYS A 123 -1.59 3.64 15.93
CA LYS A 123 -2.86 2.92 15.79
C LYS A 123 -3.63 3.41 14.56
N VAL A 124 -4.20 2.47 13.83
CA VAL A 124 -5.02 2.74 12.65
C VAL A 124 -6.32 1.96 12.73
N LYS A 125 -7.45 2.65 12.55
CA LYS A 125 -8.75 1.98 12.44
C LYS A 125 -8.93 1.43 11.03
N VAL A 126 -9.34 0.16 10.97
CA VAL A 126 -9.53 -0.60 9.75
C VAL A 126 -10.96 -1.14 9.71
N PHE A 127 -11.63 -1.01 8.57
CA PHE A 127 -12.96 -1.55 8.32
C PHE A 127 -12.95 -2.44 7.09
N GLY A 128 -13.67 -3.53 7.12
CA GLY A 128 -13.75 -4.48 6.02
C GLY A 128 -13.64 -5.92 6.49
N PRO A 129 -13.27 -6.84 5.61
CA PRO A 129 -12.84 -6.64 4.20
C PRO A 129 -14.00 -6.36 3.24
N TYR A 130 -13.68 -5.76 2.09
CA TYR A 130 -14.59 -5.46 1.00
C TYR A 130 -13.95 -5.84 -0.36
N GLY A 131 -14.73 -5.73 -1.44
CA GLY A 131 -14.22 -5.79 -2.81
C GLY A 131 -14.86 -6.87 -3.66
N GLU A 132 -14.61 -6.73 -4.98
CA GLU A 132 -15.10 -7.64 -6.01
C GLU A 132 -14.02 -7.97 -7.06
N PHE A 133 -12.81 -7.45 -6.89
CA PHE A 133 -11.70 -7.70 -7.81
C PHE A 133 -11.08 -9.07 -7.56
N PHE A 134 -11.87 -10.11 -7.79
CA PHE A 134 -11.47 -11.49 -7.56
C PHE A 134 -11.07 -12.21 -8.84
N ALA A 135 -10.12 -13.15 -8.73
CA ALA A 135 -9.79 -14.04 -9.83
C ALA A 135 -11.01 -14.88 -10.22
N LYS A 136 -11.25 -15.02 -11.52
CA LYS A 136 -12.31 -15.88 -12.03
C LYS A 136 -11.96 -17.35 -11.78
N GLU A 137 -12.93 -18.14 -11.33
CA GLU A 137 -12.79 -19.57 -11.09
C GLU A 137 -12.92 -20.35 -12.41
N THR A 138 -11.86 -20.34 -13.21
CA THR A 138 -11.75 -21.01 -14.52
C THR A 138 -10.37 -21.63 -14.65
N GLU A 139 -10.17 -22.49 -15.67
CA GLU A 139 -8.87 -23.07 -16.02
C GLU A 139 -8.07 -22.19 -17.00
N ALA A 140 -8.61 -21.05 -17.42
CA ALA A 140 -7.94 -20.16 -18.35
C ALA A 140 -6.64 -19.59 -17.74
N GLU A 141 -5.65 -19.30 -18.58
CA GLU A 141 -4.44 -18.61 -18.14
C GLU A 141 -4.79 -17.22 -17.57
N MET A 142 -3.95 -16.74 -16.67
CA MET A 142 -4.09 -15.43 -16.02
C MET A 142 -2.99 -14.50 -16.46
N VAL A 143 -3.36 -13.27 -16.82
CA VAL A 143 -2.42 -12.19 -17.10
C VAL A 143 -2.70 -11.07 -16.10
N PHE A 144 -1.70 -10.76 -15.28
CA PHE A 144 -1.75 -9.65 -14.35
C PHE A 144 -0.90 -8.49 -14.90
N ILE A 145 -1.45 -7.30 -14.88
CA ILE A 145 -0.76 -6.08 -15.32
C ILE A 145 -0.90 -5.04 -14.23
N GLY A 146 0.22 -4.58 -13.70
CA GLY A 146 0.26 -3.62 -12.61
C GLY A 146 1.36 -2.58 -12.79
N GLY A 147 1.30 -1.51 -11.97
CA GLY A 147 2.33 -0.49 -11.91
C GLY A 147 2.22 0.34 -10.64
N GLY A 148 3.33 0.78 -10.08
CA GLY A 148 3.36 1.54 -8.85
C GLY A 148 2.63 0.83 -7.70
N ALA A 149 1.79 1.54 -6.97
CA ALA A 149 0.99 0.98 -5.87
C ALA A 149 -0.05 -0.07 -6.31
N GLY A 150 -0.33 -0.20 -7.61
CA GLY A 150 -1.11 -1.30 -8.17
C GLY A 150 -0.47 -2.68 -7.99
N MET A 151 0.76 -2.75 -7.52
CA MET A 151 1.41 -3.97 -7.05
C MET A 151 0.59 -4.68 -5.95
N ALA A 152 -0.05 -3.95 -5.05
CA ALA A 152 -0.75 -4.52 -3.91
C ALA A 152 -1.73 -5.65 -4.28
N PRO A 153 -2.80 -5.41 -5.08
CA PRO A 153 -3.71 -6.48 -5.45
C PRO A 153 -3.06 -7.55 -6.34
N MET A 154 -2.05 -7.19 -7.15
CA MET A 154 -1.35 -8.16 -8.00
C MET A 154 -0.56 -9.16 -7.16
N ARG A 155 0.21 -8.67 -6.17
CA ARG A 155 0.94 -9.53 -5.22
C ARG A 155 -0.02 -10.47 -4.49
N SER A 156 -1.12 -9.93 -3.96
CA SER A 156 -2.13 -10.72 -3.27
C SER A 156 -2.67 -11.85 -4.15
N HIS A 157 -3.09 -11.56 -5.38
CA HIS A 157 -3.58 -12.55 -6.33
C HIS A 157 -2.55 -13.62 -6.69
N ILE A 158 -1.35 -13.19 -7.06
CA ILE A 158 -0.32 -14.10 -7.59
C ILE A 158 0.09 -15.10 -6.50
N PHE A 159 0.36 -14.61 -5.28
CA PHE A 159 0.76 -15.51 -4.19
C PHE A 159 -0.39 -16.37 -3.67
N ASP A 160 -1.61 -15.87 -3.70
CA ASP A 160 -2.78 -16.69 -3.41
C ASP A 160 -2.89 -17.87 -4.37
N GLN A 161 -2.75 -17.61 -5.67
CA GLN A 161 -2.79 -18.66 -6.69
C GLN A 161 -1.63 -19.66 -6.56
N LEU A 162 -0.42 -19.17 -6.34
CA LEU A 162 0.78 -20.02 -6.34
C LEU A 162 0.99 -20.77 -5.02
N ARG A 163 0.77 -20.10 -3.88
CA ARG A 163 1.16 -20.62 -2.56
C ARG A 163 0.00 -21.27 -1.81
N ARG A 164 -1.18 -20.63 -1.77
CA ARG A 164 -2.35 -21.16 -1.06
C ARG A 164 -3.17 -22.12 -1.92
N LEU A 165 -3.51 -21.74 -3.14
CA LEU A 165 -4.36 -22.55 -4.03
C LEU A 165 -3.58 -23.58 -4.84
N ASN A 166 -2.25 -23.47 -4.92
CA ASN A 166 -1.40 -24.36 -5.73
C ASN A 166 -1.91 -24.50 -7.18
N SER A 167 -2.37 -23.39 -7.75
CA SER A 167 -2.95 -23.34 -9.08
C SER A 167 -1.98 -23.86 -10.13
N LYS A 168 -2.48 -24.63 -11.09
CA LYS A 168 -1.70 -25.10 -12.25
C LYS A 168 -1.91 -24.23 -13.49
N ARG A 169 -2.68 -23.16 -13.36
CA ARG A 169 -2.92 -22.21 -14.44
C ARG A 169 -1.63 -21.49 -14.77
N LYS A 170 -1.42 -21.23 -16.04
CA LYS A 170 -0.32 -20.36 -16.48
C LYS A 170 -0.59 -18.94 -16.00
N ILE A 171 0.39 -18.34 -15.35
CA ILE A 171 0.33 -16.98 -14.83
C ILE A 171 1.42 -16.15 -15.50
N SER A 172 1.05 -15.00 -16.05
CA SER A 172 1.98 -14.00 -16.57
C SER A 172 1.78 -12.71 -15.81
N PHE A 173 2.86 -12.11 -15.34
CA PHE A 173 2.82 -10.82 -14.63
C PHE A 173 3.66 -9.77 -15.34
N TRP A 174 3.06 -8.65 -15.67
CA TRP A 174 3.68 -7.49 -16.27
C TRP A 174 3.62 -6.31 -15.31
N TYR A 175 4.77 -5.81 -14.91
CA TYR A 175 4.85 -4.69 -13.99
C TYR A 175 5.58 -3.51 -14.62
N GLY A 176 4.92 -2.34 -14.63
CA GLY A 176 5.48 -1.09 -15.14
C GLY A 176 6.03 -0.21 -14.03
N ALA A 177 7.29 0.18 -14.16
CA ALA A 177 7.97 1.14 -13.29
C ALA A 177 8.77 2.15 -14.11
N ARG A 178 9.04 3.33 -13.55
CA ARG A 178 9.84 4.38 -14.23
C ARG A 178 11.32 4.04 -14.33
N SER A 179 11.82 3.23 -13.40
CA SER A 179 13.19 2.72 -13.38
C SER A 179 13.26 1.45 -12.55
N LEU A 180 14.37 0.74 -12.57
CA LEU A 180 14.59 -0.46 -11.75
C LEU A 180 14.46 -0.15 -10.24
N ARG A 181 14.90 1.02 -9.81
CA ARG A 181 14.79 1.45 -8.41
C ARG A 181 13.34 1.60 -7.93
N GLU A 182 12.40 1.78 -8.84
CA GLU A 182 10.97 1.87 -8.56
C GLU A 182 10.27 0.51 -8.58
N MET A 183 10.98 -0.56 -8.91
CA MET A 183 10.49 -1.93 -8.77
C MET A 183 10.70 -2.40 -7.34
N PHE A 184 9.74 -3.12 -6.80
CA PHE A 184 9.82 -3.68 -5.45
C PHE A 184 9.20 -5.07 -5.40
N TYR A 185 9.49 -5.83 -4.35
CA TYR A 185 9.17 -7.25 -4.19
C TYR A 185 9.89 -8.16 -5.22
N GLU A 186 11.01 -7.72 -5.81
CA GLU A 186 11.74 -8.56 -6.75
C GLU A 186 12.16 -9.91 -6.12
N GLU A 187 12.56 -9.89 -4.86
CA GLU A 187 12.93 -11.10 -4.12
C GLU A 187 11.75 -12.06 -3.90
N ASP A 188 10.53 -11.53 -3.84
CA ASP A 188 9.31 -12.31 -3.69
C ASP A 188 8.95 -13.11 -4.96
N TYR A 189 9.39 -12.62 -6.14
CA TYR A 189 9.06 -13.19 -7.46
C TYR A 189 10.18 -14.04 -8.08
N ASN A 190 11.38 -14.02 -7.50
CA ASN A 190 12.57 -14.82 -7.89
C ASN A 190 12.73 -16.02 -6.92
#